data_7a89224c4a5ff823c2c910518a0fb0de
#
_entry.id   7a89224c4a5ff823c2c910518a0fb0de
#
_cell.length_a   1.000
_cell.length_b   1.000
_cell.length_c   1.000
_cell.angle_alpha   90.00
_cell.angle_beta   90.00
_cell.angle_gamma   90.00
#
_symmetry.space_group_name_H-M   'P 1'
#
loop_
_entity.id
_entity.type
_entity.pdbx_description
1 polymer ?
#
loop_
_entity_poly.entity_id
_entity_poly.type
_entity_poly.pdbx_seq_one_letter_code
_entity_poly.pdbx_strand_id
1 'polypeptide(L)'
;MEKLIQYCTKESLYDGAFNGKVGWHAAGMGYIIVTEEKHLIVIDGGNANDSEDFLSLIEANADGKPVVDLWIITHPHSDHDGALNRIAKTPELCARVEIREIVYRFPEEFVERNGNRSNVQANANMETVLSLTGAKAHCPELDEKVTVDSATVHFLYYPYDCRIINGIANCNVCSLIFTVQAKNKKIMFTGDANTRNLQVVKWLYGKDLKCDILQLPHHALCDTGHLDFYKAVDAAIVLEPTCIAGDRAMHSDLYCTAERARWNAFAEENAAKVYKSYEGTVEIEL
;
A
#
# COMPACT_ATOMS: atom_id res chain seq x y z
N MET A 1 5.39 22.55 -3.90
CA MET A 1 4.05 22.29 -3.33
C MET A 1 4.04 20.80 -2.97
N GLU A 2 3.76 20.53 -1.72
CA GLU A 2 3.71 19.16 -1.18
C GLU A 2 2.43 18.45 -1.63
N LYS A 3 2.53 17.22 -2.08
CA LYS A 3 1.37 16.48 -2.60
C LYS A 3 1.49 14.97 -2.42
N LEU A 4 0.34 14.32 -2.33
CA LEU A 4 0.17 12.88 -2.45
C LEU A 4 -0.39 12.57 -3.84
N ILE A 5 0.16 11.55 -4.48
CA ILE A 5 -0.32 11.01 -5.75
C ILE A 5 -0.79 9.59 -5.51
N GLN A 6 -2.06 9.29 -5.85
CA GLN A 6 -2.55 7.92 -5.98
C GLN A 6 -2.47 7.51 -7.45
N TYR A 7 -1.72 6.48 -7.76
CA TYR A 7 -1.54 5.98 -9.11
C TYR A 7 -2.70 5.07 -9.54
N CYS A 8 -3.21 5.29 -10.74
CA CYS A 8 -4.16 4.39 -11.40
C CYS A 8 -3.38 3.27 -12.09
N THR A 9 -3.33 2.09 -11.49
CA THR A 9 -2.69 0.92 -12.09
C THR A 9 -3.45 0.41 -13.31
N LYS A 10 -2.82 -0.37 -14.19
CA LYS A 10 -3.48 -0.96 -15.35
C LYS A 10 -4.63 -1.88 -14.96
N GLU A 11 -4.45 -2.65 -13.89
CA GLU A 11 -5.49 -3.54 -13.37
C GLU A 11 -6.65 -2.79 -12.69
N SER A 12 -6.46 -1.53 -12.29
CA SER A 12 -7.57 -0.69 -11.80
C SER A 12 -8.67 -0.52 -12.85
N LEU A 13 -8.34 -0.57 -14.12
CA LEU A 13 -9.29 -0.43 -15.22
C LEU A 13 -10.02 -1.74 -15.57
N TYR A 14 -9.77 -2.83 -14.85
CA TYR A 14 -10.43 -4.10 -15.10
C TYR A 14 -11.94 -4.03 -14.82
N ASP A 15 -12.73 -4.30 -15.84
CA ASP A 15 -14.22 -4.27 -15.82
C ASP A 15 -14.86 -5.64 -16.18
N GLY A 16 -14.13 -6.72 -16.02
CA GLY A 16 -14.62 -8.06 -16.31
C GLY A 16 -15.53 -8.65 -15.23
N ALA A 17 -15.82 -9.95 -15.34
CA ALA A 17 -16.59 -10.65 -14.33
C ALA A 17 -15.79 -10.82 -13.04
N PHE A 18 -16.29 -10.30 -11.94
CA PHE A 18 -15.79 -10.53 -10.62
C PHE A 18 -16.58 -11.70 -10.02
N ASN A 19 -16.11 -12.91 -10.27
CA ASN A 19 -16.72 -14.11 -9.70
C ASN A 19 -15.71 -14.75 -8.77
N GLY A 20 -15.79 -14.55 -7.50
CA GLY A 20 -14.86 -14.94 -6.43
C GLY A 20 -14.17 -16.32 -6.51
N LYS A 21 -14.08 -16.93 -7.69
CA LYS A 21 -13.42 -18.20 -7.99
C LYS A 21 -12.41 -18.11 -9.14
N VAL A 22 -12.41 -17.09 -9.96
CA VAL A 22 -11.52 -16.97 -11.13
C VAL A 22 -10.86 -15.61 -11.10
N GLY A 23 -9.61 -15.60 -10.67
CA GLY A 23 -8.70 -14.47 -10.78
C GLY A 23 -9.17 -13.22 -10.02
N TRP A 24 -8.74 -13.09 -8.79
CA TRP A 24 -8.69 -11.78 -8.17
C TRP A 24 -7.80 -10.91 -9.06
N HIS A 25 -8.38 -9.99 -9.79
CA HIS A 25 -7.61 -8.92 -10.39
C HIS A 25 -7.37 -7.91 -9.28
N ALA A 26 -6.21 -8.05 -8.63
CA ALA A 26 -5.76 -7.05 -7.68
C ALA A 26 -5.47 -5.78 -8.45
N ALA A 27 -6.16 -4.71 -8.10
CA ALA A 27 -5.99 -3.40 -8.75
C ALA A 27 -4.55 -2.91 -8.68
N GLY A 28 -3.81 -3.38 -7.69
CA GLY A 28 -2.48 -2.89 -7.35
C GLY A 28 -2.55 -1.58 -6.58
N MET A 29 -1.49 -1.31 -5.83
CA MET A 29 -1.36 -0.06 -5.07
C MET A 29 -0.06 0.62 -5.42
N GLY A 30 -0.11 1.93 -5.66
CA GLY A 30 1.06 2.75 -5.87
C GLY A 30 0.77 4.19 -5.47
N TYR A 31 1.64 4.75 -4.61
CA TYR A 31 1.51 6.11 -4.15
C TYR A 31 2.87 6.81 -4.16
N ILE A 32 2.85 8.12 -4.40
CA ILE A 32 4.03 8.97 -4.32
C ILE A 32 3.71 10.17 -3.44
N ILE A 33 4.53 10.43 -2.44
CA ILE A 33 4.52 11.68 -1.70
C ILE A 33 5.69 12.51 -2.18
N VAL A 34 5.38 13.71 -2.66
CA VAL A 34 6.35 14.72 -3.04
C VAL A 34 6.39 15.74 -1.91
N THR A 35 7.54 15.90 -1.26
CA THR A 35 7.71 16.83 -0.15
C THR A 35 7.89 18.28 -0.63
N GLU A 36 8.04 19.22 0.30
CA GLU A 36 8.17 20.65 -0.01
C GLU A 36 9.41 20.94 -0.87
N GLU A 37 10.55 20.30 -0.60
CA GLU A 37 11.79 20.41 -1.38
C GLU A 37 11.95 19.34 -2.47
N LYS A 38 10.82 18.67 -2.85
CA LYS A 38 10.72 17.64 -3.89
C LYS A 38 11.49 16.36 -3.61
N HIS A 39 11.69 16.03 -2.35
CA HIS A 39 12.07 14.68 -1.97
C HIS A 39 10.91 13.71 -2.21
N LEU A 40 11.22 12.45 -2.51
CA LEU A 40 10.23 11.46 -2.91
C LEU A 40 10.15 10.31 -1.90
N ILE A 41 8.93 10.07 -1.41
CA ILE A 41 8.57 8.85 -0.68
C ILE A 41 7.61 8.06 -1.57
N VAL A 42 8.00 6.86 -1.95
CA VAL A 42 7.19 5.96 -2.78
C VAL A 42 6.64 4.85 -1.91
N ILE A 43 5.36 4.53 -2.06
CA ILE A 43 4.70 3.44 -1.35
C ILE A 43 4.16 2.45 -2.37
N ASP A 44 4.60 1.19 -2.28
CA ASP A 44 4.28 0.12 -3.23
C ASP A 44 4.62 0.52 -4.68
N GLY A 45 3.85 0.13 -5.68
CA GLY A 45 4.11 0.53 -7.06
C GLY A 45 3.21 -0.15 -8.10
N GLY A 46 2.32 -1.04 -7.64
CA GLY A 46 1.46 -1.83 -8.52
C GLY A 46 2.14 -3.08 -9.06
N ASN A 47 1.55 -3.62 -10.10
CA ASN A 47 1.98 -4.84 -10.77
C ASN A 47 3.24 -4.62 -11.63
N ALA A 48 3.89 -5.70 -12.03
CA ALA A 48 5.08 -5.62 -12.89
C ALA A 48 4.83 -4.91 -14.24
N ASN A 49 3.62 -4.99 -14.78
CA ASN A 49 3.24 -4.30 -16.02
C ASN A 49 3.04 -2.78 -15.83
N ASP A 50 2.95 -2.29 -14.60
CA ASP A 50 2.85 -0.86 -14.27
C ASP A 50 4.21 -0.15 -14.23
N SER A 51 5.32 -0.91 -14.20
CA SER A 51 6.66 -0.41 -13.90
C SER A 51 7.11 0.78 -14.75
N GLU A 52 6.84 0.81 -16.04
CA GLU A 52 7.25 1.92 -16.92
C GLU A 52 6.42 3.18 -16.69
N ASP A 53 5.10 3.02 -16.57
CA ASP A 53 4.18 4.14 -16.36
C ASP A 53 4.38 4.74 -14.97
N PHE A 54 4.55 3.88 -13.95
CA PHE A 54 4.81 4.32 -12.59
C PHE A 54 6.18 5.01 -12.45
N LEU A 55 7.23 4.48 -13.09
CA LEU A 55 8.53 5.13 -13.13
C LEU A 55 8.47 6.48 -13.85
N SER A 56 7.75 6.57 -14.95
CA SER A 56 7.53 7.84 -15.66
C SER A 56 6.79 8.86 -14.79
N LEU A 57 5.86 8.41 -13.94
CA LEU A 57 5.19 9.27 -12.97
C LEU A 57 6.16 9.76 -11.88
N ILE A 58 7.08 8.92 -11.41
CA ILE A 58 8.16 9.30 -10.48
C ILE A 58 9.05 10.36 -11.14
N GLU A 59 9.48 10.15 -12.39
CA GLU A 59 10.30 11.10 -13.15
C GLU A 59 9.62 12.45 -13.33
N ALA A 60 8.33 12.46 -13.63
CA ALA A 60 7.55 13.69 -13.81
C ALA A 60 7.46 14.54 -12.52
N ASN A 61 7.74 13.95 -11.36
CA ASN A 61 7.66 14.60 -10.06
C ASN A 61 9.03 14.88 -9.43
N ALA A 62 10.12 14.66 -10.17
CA ALA A 62 11.48 14.92 -9.74
C ALA A 62 12.11 16.07 -10.52
N ASP A 63 13.12 16.70 -9.95
CA ASP A 63 13.98 17.65 -10.65
C ASP A 63 15.22 16.94 -11.20
N GLY A 64 15.23 16.58 -12.48
CA GLY A 64 16.29 15.82 -13.13
C GLY A 64 16.12 14.29 -12.94
N LYS A 65 17.22 13.56 -12.77
CA LYS A 65 17.14 12.11 -12.49
C LYS A 65 16.50 11.93 -11.12
N PRO A 66 15.40 11.16 -11.02
CA PRO A 66 14.72 10.98 -9.76
C PRO A 66 15.59 10.27 -8.72
N VAL A 67 15.51 10.78 -7.50
CA VAL A 67 16.05 10.15 -6.28
C VAL A 67 14.87 9.84 -5.37
N VAL A 68 14.60 8.57 -5.16
CA VAL A 68 13.60 8.10 -4.21
C VAL A 68 14.30 7.93 -2.85
N ASP A 69 13.95 8.77 -1.88
CA ASP A 69 14.56 8.73 -0.55
C ASP A 69 14.12 7.48 0.22
N LEU A 70 12.82 7.18 0.21
CA LEU A 70 12.25 5.96 0.79
C LEU A 70 11.32 5.30 -0.24
N TRP A 71 11.55 4.02 -0.51
CA TRP A 71 10.59 3.18 -1.20
C TRP A 71 10.04 2.15 -0.21
N ILE A 72 8.81 2.36 0.24
CA ILE A 72 8.16 1.53 1.26
C ILE A 72 7.35 0.45 0.57
N ILE A 73 7.67 -0.82 0.83
CA ILE A 73 6.88 -1.97 0.40
C ILE A 73 6.06 -2.46 1.59
N THR A 74 4.74 -2.34 1.47
CA THR A 74 3.83 -2.72 2.56
C THR A 74 3.88 -4.20 2.85
N HIS A 75 3.86 -5.04 1.81
CA HIS A 75 3.96 -6.49 1.89
C HIS A 75 4.34 -7.09 0.51
N PRO A 76 4.79 -8.37 0.44
CA PRO A 76 5.39 -8.92 -0.77
C PRO A 76 4.39 -9.59 -1.73
N HIS A 77 3.24 -8.96 -2.02
CA HIS A 77 2.40 -9.38 -3.12
C HIS A 77 2.78 -8.64 -4.41
N SER A 78 2.60 -9.31 -5.54
CA SER A 78 3.04 -8.81 -6.85
C SER A 78 2.32 -7.57 -7.34
N ASP A 79 1.17 -7.26 -6.79
CA ASP A 79 0.37 -6.05 -7.04
C ASP A 79 0.77 -4.87 -6.14
N HIS A 80 1.80 -5.07 -5.31
CA HIS A 80 2.45 -4.07 -4.46
C HIS A 80 3.93 -3.91 -4.81
N ASP A 81 4.69 -5.01 -4.83
CA ASP A 81 6.13 -5.00 -5.08
C ASP A 81 6.50 -5.24 -6.56
N GLY A 82 5.52 -5.56 -7.40
CA GLY A 82 5.74 -5.99 -8.78
C GLY A 82 6.47 -4.96 -9.63
N ALA A 83 6.11 -3.68 -9.53
CA ALA A 83 6.76 -2.62 -10.29
C ALA A 83 8.22 -2.44 -9.83
N LEU A 84 8.50 -2.37 -8.53
CA LEU A 84 9.86 -2.28 -8.00
C LEU A 84 10.72 -3.47 -8.44
N ASN A 85 10.18 -4.69 -8.33
CA ASN A 85 10.86 -5.92 -8.75
C ASN A 85 11.25 -5.86 -10.23
N ARG A 86 10.36 -5.39 -11.11
CA ARG A 86 10.65 -5.27 -12.53
C ARG A 86 11.61 -4.13 -12.83
N ILE A 87 11.45 -2.97 -12.20
CA ILE A 87 12.39 -1.84 -12.36
C ILE A 87 13.80 -2.28 -12.00
N ALA A 88 14.00 -2.92 -10.85
CA ALA A 88 15.30 -3.38 -10.41
C ALA A 88 15.93 -4.41 -11.37
N LYS A 89 15.14 -5.36 -11.88
CA LYS A 89 15.60 -6.45 -12.74
C LYS A 89 15.74 -6.08 -14.22
N THR A 90 15.34 -4.86 -14.61
CA THR A 90 15.45 -4.35 -15.97
C THR A 90 16.49 -3.22 -15.99
N PRO A 91 17.73 -3.45 -16.51
CA PRO A 91 18.82 -2.48 -16.39
C PRO A 91 18.48 -1.09 -16.92
N GLU A 92 17.69 -1.02 -18.01
CA GLU A 92 17.29 0.23 -18.63
C GLU A 92 16.33 1.03 -17.71
N LEU A 93 15.44 0.37 -16.96
CA LEU A 93 14.55 1.00 -16.01
C LEU A 93 15.31 1.36 -14.73
N CYS A 94 16.13 0.46 -14.22
CA CYS A 94 16.94 0.68 -13.03
C CYS A 94 17.86 1.90 -13.17
N ALA A 95 18.44 2.10 -14.36
CA ALA A 95 19.31 3.24 -14.65
C ALA A 95 18.59 4.61 -14.59
N ARG A 96 17.26 4.65 -14.70
CA ARG A 96 16.44 5.87 -14.71
C ARG A 96 16.18 6.46 -13.33
N VAL A 97 16.35 5.69 -12.27
CA VAL A 97 16.06 6.11 -10.89
C VAL A 97 17.22 5.78 -9.97
N GLU A 98 17.41 6.59 -8.93
CA GLU A 98 18.21 6.25 -7.77
C GLU A 98 17.28 5.95 -6.60
N ILE A 99 17.50 4.84 -5.90
CA ILE A 99 16.73 4.49 -4.71
C ILE A 99 17.69 4.47 -3.53
N ARG A 100 17.47 5.32 -2.54
CA ARG A 100 18.34 5.42 -1.36
C ARG A 100 18.08 4.30 -0.37
N GLU A 101 16.82 4.16 0.03
CA GLU A 101 16.41 3.14 0.99
C GLU A 101 15.16 2.41 0.53
N ILE A 102 15.13 1.09 0.69
CA ILE A 102 13.93 0.28 0.54
C ILE A 102 13.51 -0.17 1.93
N VAL A 103 12.31 0.27 2.31
CA VAL A 103 11.71 -0.01 3.61
C VAL A 103 10.75 -1.17 3.46
N TYR A 104 11.01 -2.25 4.19
CA TYR A 104 10.14 -3.42 4.20
C TYR A 104 10.35 -4.23 5.48
N ARG A 105 9.38 -5.03 5.86
CA ARG A 105 9.53 -5.98 6.98
C ARG A 105 8.78 -7.25 6.68
N PHE A 106 9.49 -8.20 6.07
CA PHE A 106 8.94 -9.51 5.76
C PHE A 106 9.36 -10.51 6.84
N PRO A 107 8.51 -11.54 7.13
CA PRO A 107 8.90 -12.65 8.00
C PRO A 107 10.12 -13.38 7.44
N GLU A 108 10.95 -13.93 8.32
CA GLU A 108 12.13 -14.73 7.91
C GLU A 108 11.72 -15.94 7.06
N GLU A 109 10.60 -16.57 7.40
CA GLU A 109 10.07 -17.72 6.69
C GLU A 109 8.59 -17.55 6.34
N PHE A 110 8.27 -17.72 5.08
CA PHE A 110 6.91 -17.90 4.62
C PHE A 110 6.60 -19.39 4.45
N VAL A 111 5.55 -19.85 5.09
CA VAL A 111 5.10 -21.24 4.94
C VAL A 111 4.31 -21.37 3.64
N GLU A 112 4.77 -22.29 2.77
CA GLU A 112 4.01 -22.64 1.58
C GLU A 112 2.66 -23.27 1.96
N ARG A 113 1.55 -22.65 1.58
CA ARG A 113 0.23 -23.26 1.64
C ARG A 113 -0.41 -23.24 0.25
N ASN A 114 -1.08 -24.33 -0.09
CA ASN A 114 -1.86 -24.45 -1.32
C ASN A 114 -1.05 -24.21 -2.62
N GLY A 115 0.26 -24.51 -2.63
CA GLY A 115 1.11 -24.39 -3.82
C GLY A 115 1.46 -22.95 -4.22
N ASN A 116 1.16 -21.94 -3.41
CA ASN A 116 1.59 -20.57 -3.66
C ASN A 116 3.05 -20.39 -3.22
N ARG A 117 3.98 -20.52 -4.18
CA ARG A 117 5.42 -20.40 -3.96
C ARG A 117 5.93 -18.96 -3.99
N SER A 118 5.16 -18.02 -4.49
CA SER A 118 5.61 -16.63 -4.63
C SER A 118 6.02 -16.03 -3.29
N ASN A 119 5.30 -16.34 -2.23
CA ASN A 119 5.57 -15.85 -0.89
C ASN A 119 6.88 -16.39 -0.30
N VAL A 120 7.22 -17.67 -0.60
CA VAL A 120 8.45 -18.33 -0.09
C VAL A 120 9.71 -17.64 -0.66
N GLN A 121 9.60 -16.99 -1.80
CA GLN A 121 10.72 -16.29 -2.47
C GLN A 121 10.81 -14.81 -2.14
N ALA A 122 9.90 -14.27 -1.32
CA ALA A 122 9.80 -12.83 -1.09
C ALA A 122 11.12 -12.21 -0.59
N ASN A 123 11.76 -12.82 0.41
CA ASN A 123 13.05 -12.35 0.95
C ASN A 123 14.15 -12.43 -0.10
N ALA A 124 14.28 -13.56 -0.82
CA ALA A 124 15.30 -13.73 -1.87
C ALA A 124 15.08 -12.76 -3.05
N ASN A 125 13.82 -12.46 -3.39
CA ASN A 125 13.51 -11.45 -4.38
C ASN A 125 13.94 -10.06 -3.90
N MET A 126 13.70 -9.71 -2.65
CA MET A 126 14.07 -8.42 -2.09
C MET A 126 15.60 -8.28 -1.97
N GLU A 127 16.31 -9.32 -1.56
CA GLU A 127 17.78 -9.35 -1.59
C GLU A 127 18.33 -9.09 -3.00
N THR A 128 17.69 -9.67 -4.02
CA THR A 128 18.03 -9.42 -5.41
C THR A 128 17.79 -7.96 -5.81
N VAL A 129 16.65 -7.39 -5.43
CA VAL A 129 16.31 -5.97 -5.68
C VAL A 129 17.35 -5.06 -5.03
N LEU A 130 17.69 -5.27 -3.77
CA LEU A 130 18.71 -4.49 -3.05
C LEU A 130 20.08 -4.56 -3.74
N SER A 131 20.49 -5.77 -4.16
CA SER A 131 21.76 -5.97 -4.85
C SER A 131 21.81 -5.23 -6.20
N LEU A 132 20.70 -5.21 -6.95
CA LEU A 132 20.64 -4.59 -8.28
C LEU A 132 20.52 -3.07 -8.21
N THR A 133 19.79 -2.54 -7.24
CA THR A 133 19.56 -1.10 -7.09
C THR A 133 20.68 -0.40 -6.30
N GLY A 134 21.39 -1.14 -5.45
CA GLY A 134 22.34 -0.57 -4.48
C GLY A 134 21.68 0.16 -3.32
N ALA A 135 20.37 0.08 -3.20
CA ALA A 135 19.61 0.68 -2.12
C ALA A 135 19.95 0.05 -0.75
N LYS A 136 19.84 0.83 0.31
CA LYS A 136 19.94 0.29 1.67
C LYS A 136 18.64 -0.37 2.08
N ALA A 137 18.74 -1.53 2.73
CA ALA A 137 17.60 -2.15 3.39
C ALA A 137 17.27 -1.42 4.70
N HIS A 138 16.02 -1.10 4.90
CA HIS A 138 15.52 -0.54 6.14
C HIS A 138 14.37 -1.41 6.66
N CYS A 139 14.57 -2.04 7.80
CA CYS A 139 13.60 -2.88 8.48
C CYS A 139 13.02 -2.10 9.67
N PRO A 140 11.86 -1.46 9.55
CA PRO A 140 11.38 -0.51 10.56
C PRO A 140 10.99 -1.21 11.86
N GLU A 141 11.20 -0.51 12.97
CA GLU A 141 10.75 -0.93 14.30
C GLU A 141 9.38 -0.31 14.64
N LEU A 142 8.72 -0.89 15.66
CA LEU A 142 7.45 -0.34 16.15
C LEU A 142 7.68 1.07 16.74
N ASP A 143 6.79 2.00 16.39
CA ASP A 143 6.88 3.42 16.76
C ASP A 143 8.08 4.18 16.19
N GLU A 144 8.83 3.56 15.28
CA GLU A 144 9.91 4.26 14.60
C GLU A 144 9.38 5.41 13.75
N LYS A 145 10.14 6.51 13.74
CA LYS A 145 9.85 7.68 12.91
C LYS A 145 11.04 8.00 12.04
N VAL A 146 10.76 8.12 10.74
CA VAL A 146 11.75 8.50 9.72
C VAL A 146 11.29 9.79 9.07
N THR A 147 12.16 10.80 9.06
CA THR A 147 11.85 12.10 8.45
C THR A 147 12.58 12.25 7.13
N VAL A 148 11.84 12.61 6.10
CA VAL A 148 12.33 12.99 4.78
C VAL A 148 11.83 14.41 4.52
N ASP A 149 12.72 15.39 4.54
CA ASP A 149 12.40 16.81 4.41
C ASP A 149 11.24 17.24 5.34
N SER A 150 10.13 17.70 4.78
CA SER A 150 8.93 18.15 5.49
C SER A 150 8.03 17.01 5.96
N ALA A 151 8.23 15.77 5.50
CA ALA A 151 7.38 14.64 5.80
C ALA A 151 8.01 13.71 6.84
N THR A 152 7.18 13.20 7.77
CA THR A 152 7.60 12.20 8.77
C THR A 152 6.75 10.94 8.65
N VAL A 153 7.39 9.83 8.33
CA VAL A 153 6.78 8.49 8.35
C VAL A 153 6.84 7.95 9.77
N HIS A 154 5.71 7.46 10.29
CA HIS A 154 5.62 6.84 11.61
C HIS A 154 5.06 5.42 11.47
N PHE A 155 5.88 4.41 11.75
CA PHE A 155 5.51 3.00 11.63
C PHE A 155 4.74 2.55 12.87
N LEU A 156 3.43 2.27 12.67
CA LEU A 156 2.50 1.92 13.74
C LEU A 156 2.41 0.42 13.98
N TYR A 157 2.63 -0.39 12.95
CA TYR A 157 2.43 -1.82 13.04
C TYR A 157 3.20 -2.58 11.98
N TYR A 158 3.75 -3.69 12.41
CA TYR A 158 4.14 -4.84 11.60
C TYR A 158 3.89 -6.12 12.43
N PRO A 159 3.69 -7.27 11.82
CA PRO A 159 3.50 -8.50 12.57
C PRO A 159 4.80 -8.93 13.27
N TYR A 160 4.81 -8.88 14.59
CA TYR A 160 5.98 -9.14 15.45
C TYR A 160 6.49 -10.58 15.32
N ASP A 161 5.57 -11.54 15.21
CA ASP A 161 5.86 -12.94 14.92
C ASP A 161 4.74 -13.49 14.05
N CYS A 162 5.04 -13.53 12.79
CA CYS A 162 4.13 -14.09 11.83
C CYS A 162 3.77 -15.55 12.11
N ARG A 163 4.58 -16.32 12.85
CA ARG A 163 4.29 -17.69 13.25
C ARG A 163 3.15 -17.79 14.25
N ILE A 164 2.92 -16.76 15.08
CA ILE A 164 1.81 -16.73 16.04
C ILE A 164 0.47 -16.50 15.34
N ILE A 165 0.45 -15.87 14.18
CA ILE A 165 -0.75 -15.58 13.41
C ILE A 165 -1.06 -16.72 12.44
N ASN A 166 -1.27 -17.95 12.94
CA ASN A 166 -1.72 -19.11 12.20
C ASN A 166 -0.92 -19.46 10.94
N GLY A 167 0.38 -19.69 11.08
CA GLY A 167 1.26 -20.21 10.05
C GLY A 167 1.01 -19.51 8.72
N ILE A 168 1.73 -18.46 8.45
CA ILE A 168 1.38 -17.46 7.45
C ILE A 168 1.39 -18.01 6.06
N ALA A 169 0.22 -18.22 5.59
CA ALA A 169 -0.07 -18.51 4.20
C ALA A 169 -0.48 -17.25 3.41
N ASN A 170 -0.68 -16.14 4.08
CA ASN A 170 -1.20 -14.93 3.46
C ASN A 170 -0.30 -13.73 3.79
N CYS A 171 0.37 -13.19 2.80
CA CYS A 171 1.25 -12.02 2.94
C CYS A 171 0.54 -10.77 3.40
N ASN A 172 -0.79 -10.65 3.21
CA ASN A 172 -1.56 -9.48 3.62
C ASN A 172 -1.41 -9.21 5.13
N VAL A 173 -1.29 -10.27 5.95
CA VAL A 173 -1.08 -10.10 7.39
C VAL A 173 0.28 -9.46 7.74
N CYS A 174 1.20 -9.43 6.78
CA CYS A 174 2.52 -8.83 6.93
C CYS A 174 2.54 -7.34 6.56
N SER A 175 1.41 -6.77 6.16
CA SER A 175 1.33 -5.37 5.77
C SER A 175 1.84 -4.44 6.87
N LEU A 176 2.78 -3.58 6.51
CA LEU A 176 3.15 -2.43 7.32
C LEU A 176 1.95 -1.48 7.40
N ILE A 177 1.64 -1.01 8.60
CA ILE A 177 0.67 0.07 8.81
C ILE A 177 1.45 1.26 9.35
N PHE A 178 1.34 2.39 8.70
CA PHE A 178 2.08 3.60 9.05
C PHE A 178 1.30 4.85 8.69
N THR A 179 1.70 5.95 9.29
CA THR A 179 1.22 7.27 8.89
C THR A 179 2.36 8.09 8.30
N VAL A 180 2.00 9.01 7.41
CA VAL A 180 2.90 10.07 6.96
C VAL A 180 2.30 11.39 7.39
N GLN A 181 3.01 12.11 8.27
CA GLN A 181 2.70 13.48 8.61
C GLN A 181 3.40 14.38 7.61
N ALA A 182 2.65 14.92 6.70
CA ALA A 182 3.05 16.00 5.83
C ALA A 182 2.74 17.37 6.49
N LYS A 183 3.01 18.47 5.82
CA LYS A 183 2.88 19.83 6.38
C LYS A 183 1.55 20.07 7.10
N ASN A 184 0.43 19.82 6.44
CA ASN A 184 -0.91 20.13 6.94
C ASN A 184 -1.82 18.89 7.05
N LYS A 185 -1.36 17.74 6.61
CA LYS A 185 -2.19 16.53 6.57
C LYS A 185 -1.44 15.31 7.11
N LYS A 186 -2.19 14.49 7.81
CA LYS A 186 -1.77 13.16 8.24
C LYS A 186 -2.44 12.12 7.37
N ILE A 187 -1.64 11.28 6.72
CA ILE A 187 -2.08 10.23 5.82
C ILE A 187 -1.84 8.89 6.49
N MET A 188 -2.78 7.96 6.41
CA MET A 188 -2.61 6.60 6.90
C MET A 188 -2.61 5.62 5.73
N PHE A 189 -1.57 4.78 5.68
CA PHE A 189 -1.43 3.65 4.77
C PHE A 189 -1.56 2.36 5.55
N THR A 190 -2.35 1.45 5.04
CA THR A 190 -2.68 0.16 5.68
C THR A 190 -2.25 -1.05 4.85
N GLY A 191 -1.80 -0.83 3.60
CA GLY A 191 -1.55 -1.91 2.66
C GLY A 191 -2.77 -2.82 2.56
N ASP A 192 -2.55 -4.12 2.63
CA ASP A 192 -3.60 -5.15 2.62
C ASP A 192 -3.91 -5.70 4.01
N ALA A 193 -3.71 -4.88 5.04
CA ALA A 193 -3.95 -5.29 6.41
C ALA A 193 -5.35 -5.89 6.60
N ASN A 194 -5.41 -7.02 7.30
CA ASN A 194 -6.68 -7.66 7.61
C ASN A 194 -7.35 -7.05 8.86
N THR A 195 -8.59 -7.45 9.12
CA THR A 195 -9.39 -7.01 10.28
C THR A 195 -8.63 -7.12 11.60
N ARG A 196 -7.86 -8.19 11.82
CA ARG A 196 -7.11 -8.38 13.06
C ARG A 196 -5.96 -7.38 13.21
N ASN A 197 -5.23 -7.11 12.14
CA ASN A 197 -4.18 -6.09 12.14
C ASN A 197 -4.75 -4.73 12.55
N LEU A 198 -5.87 -4.35 11.94
CA LEU A 198 -6.56 -3.09 12.24
C LEU A 198 -7.09 -3.02 13.67
N GLN A 199 -7.59 -4.14 14.22
CA GLN A 199 -8.00 -4.22 15.63
C GLN A 199 -6.82 -4.00 16.58
N VAL A 200 -5.66 -4.60 16.29
CA VAL A 200 -4.45 -4.42 17.11
C VAL A 200 -4.01 -2.97 17.07
N VAL A 201 -3.92 -2.36 15.89
CA VAL A 201 -3.57 -0.95 15.74
C VAL A 201 -4.56 -0.05 16.49
N LYS A 202 -5.87 -0.33 16.38
CA LYS A 202 -6.90 0.39 17.13
C LYS A 202 -6.72 0.25 18.65
N TRP A 203 -6.35 -0.93 19.12
CA TRP A 203 -6.09 -1.18 20.53
C TRP A 203 -4.87 -0.42 21.05
N LEU A 204 -3.77 -0.39 20.24
CA LEU A 204 -2.52 0.28 20.63
C LEU A 204 -2.64 1.81 20.65
N TYR A 205 -3.27 2.40 19.64
CA TYR A 205 -3.22 3.85 19.41
C TYR A 205 -4.53 4.58 19.69
N GLY A 206 -5.66 3.90 19.70
CA GLY A 206 -6.95 4.49 20.05
C GLY A 206 -7.29 5.75 19.25
N LYS A 207 -7.48 6.88 19.95
CA LYS A 207 -7.80 8.17 19.34
C LYS A 207 -6.64 8.82 18.56
N ASP A 208 -5.42 8.38 18.81
CA ASP A 208 -4.24 8.94 18.13
C ASP A 208 -4.12 8.48 16.68
N LEU A 209 -5.04 7.56 16.26
CA LEU A 209 -5.18 7.13 14.87
C LEU A 209 -5.80 8.19 13.95
N LYS A 210 -6.44 9.24 14.50
CA LYS A 210 -7.07 10.25 13.65
C LYS A 210 -6.11 10.74 12.57
N CYS A 211 -6.59 10.74 11.31
CA CYS A 211 -5.85 11.25 10.16
C CYS A 211 -6.79 11.98 9.18
N ASP A 212 -6.21 12.70 8.25
CA ASP A 212 -6.96 13.45 7.23
C ASP A 212 -7.28 12.60 6.02
N ILE A 213 -6.36 11.68 5.66
CA ILE A 213 -6.42 10.82 4.48
C ILE A 213 -6.19 9.37 4.91
N LEU A 214 -7.05 8.46 4.48
CA LEU A 214 -6.94 7.02 4.73
C LEU A 214 -6.90 6.24 3.41
N GLN A 215 -5.88 5.40 3.22
CA GLN A 215 -5.92 4.33 2.24
C GLN A 215 -6.69 3.15 2.82
N LEU A 216 -7.80 2.76 2.15
CA LEU A 216 -8.59 1.60 2.55
C LEU A 216 -7.79 0.31 2.38
N PRO A 217 -7.82 -0.58 3.38
CA PRO A 217 -7.05 -1.82 3.33
C PRO A 217 -7.55 -2.76 2.24
N HIS A 218 -6.60 -3.55 1.70
CA HIS A 218 -6.87 -4.70 0.85
C HIS A 218 -7.88 -4.41 -0.27
N HIS A 219 -7.58 -3.39 -1.08
CA HIS A 219 -8.39 -2.98 -2.24
C HIS A 219 -9.87 -2.70 -1.93
N ALA A 220 -10.14 -2.24 -0.70
CA ALA A 220 -11.50 -1.98 -0.19
C ALA A 220 -12.41 -3.22 -0.16
N LEU A 221 -11.85 -4.43 -0.04
CA LEU A 221 -12.64 -5.65 0.04
C LEU A 221 -13.51 -5.68 1.31
N CYS A 222 -14.75 -6.16 1.20
CA CYS A 222 -15.74 -6.10 2.27
C CYS A 222 -15.43 -6.94 3.51
N ASP A 223 -14.57 -7.94 3.41
CA ASP A 223 -14.15 -8.80 4.51
C ASP A 223 -12.88 -8.30 5.24
N THR A 224 -12.36 -7.16 4.82
CA THR A 224 -11.21 -6.51 5.43
C THR A 224 -11.62 -5.18 6.02
N GLY A 225 -11.46 -5.03 7.31
CA GLY A 225 -11.80 -3.78 7.95
C GLY A 225 -12.28 -3.99 9.39
N HIS A 226 -12.52 -2.92 10.08
CA HIS A 226 -13.04 -2.91 11.43
C HIS A 226 -13.72 -1.58 11.74
N LEU A 227 -15.00 -1.60 12.08
CA LEU A 227 -15.78 -0.38 12.28
C LEU A 227 -15.17 0.58 13.30
N ASP A 228 -14.71 0.07 14.44
CA ASP A 228 -14.10 0.92 15.47
C ASP A 228 -12.75 1.49 15.06
N PHE A 229 -12.02 0.83 14.15
CA PHE A 229 -10.83 1.37 13.54
C PHE A 229 -11.18 2.58 12.66
N TYR A 230 -12.16 2.43 11.76
CA TYR A 230 -12.59 3.52 10.88
C TYR A 230 -13.13 4.72 11.66
N LYS A 231 -13.91 4.48 12.72
CA LYS A 231 -14.38 5.54 13.64
C LYS A 231 -13.23 6.26 14.36
N ALA A 232 -12.15 5.55 14.69
CA ALA A 232 -11.00 6.18 15.34
C ALA A 232 -10.13 6.97 14.37
N VAL A 233 -10.03 6.49 13.13
CA VAL A 233 -9.28 7.17 12.05
C VAL A 233 -10.00 8.43 11.60
N ASP A 234 -11.32 8.40 11.43
CA ASP A 234 -12.20 9.56 11.13
C ASP A 234 -11.64 10.43 9.99
N ALA A 235 -11.28 9.82 8.86
CA ALA A 235 -10.64 10.48 7.76
C ALA A 235 -11.64 11.25 6.88
N ALA A 236 -11.30 12.49 6.53
CA ALA A 236 -12.10 13.31 5.61
C ALA A 236 -11.90 12.93 4.13
N ILE A 237 -10.78 12.31 3.79
CA ILE A 237 -10.45 11.84 2.44
C ILE A 237 -10.14 10.35 2.51
N VAL A 238 -10.73 9.58 1.60
CA VAL A 238 -10.53 8.14 1.49
C VAL A 238 -9.94 7.82 0.11
N LEU A 239 -8.88 7.01 0.12
CA LEU A 239 -8.27 6.43 -1.07
C LEU A 239 -8.72 4.99 -1.19
N GLU A 240 -9.39 4.66 -2.27
CA GLU A 240 -9.93 3.34 -2.55
C GLU A 240 -9.15 2.70 -3.71
N PRO A 241 -8.13 1.87 -3.42
CA PRO A 241 -7.27 1.25 -4.42
C PRO A 241 -7.94 0.01 -5.02
N THR A 242 -9.03 0.20 -5.75
CA THR A 242 -9.87 -0.88 -6.30
C THR A 242 -9.97 -0.81 -7.82
N CYS A 243 -10.44 -1.89 -8.46
CA CYS A 243 -10.79 -1.90 -9.88
C CYS A 243 -12.30 -1.73 -10.08
N ILE A 244 -12.70 -1.36 -11.31
CA ILE A 244 -14.13 -1.18 -11.68
C ILE A 244 -14.97 -2.41 -11.30
N ALA A 245 -14.48 -3.61 -11.63
CA ALA A 245 -15.19 -4.86 -11.31
C ALA A 245 -15.25 -5.13 -9.80
N GLY A 246 -14.16 -4.81 -9.06
CA GLY A 246 -14.07 -4.94 -7.61
C GLY A 246 -15.05 -4.01 -6.90
N ASP A 247 -15.06 -2.74 -7.26
CA ASP A 247 -15.99 -1.74 -6.70
C ASP A 247 -17.45 -2.17 -6.89
N ARG A 248 -17.81 -2.56 -8.11
CA ARG A 248 -19.16 -3.09 -8.41
C ARG A 248 -19.50 -4.30 -7.55
N ALA A 249 -18.58 -5.23 -7.37
CA ALA A 249 -18.80 -6.41 -6.55
C ALA A 249 -18.99 -6.07 -5.07
N MET A 250 -18.16 -5.14 -4.53
CA MET A 250 -18.27 -4.72 -3.14
C MET A 250 -19.58 -3.99 -2.82
N HIS A 251 -20.21 -3.38 -3.83
CA HIS A 251 -21.51 -2.74 -3.70
C HIS A 251 -22.70 -3.67 -4.02
N SER A 252 -22.45 -4.97 -4.24
CA SER A 252 -23.50 -5.94 -4.55
C SER A 252 -23.86 -6.81 -3.36
N ASP A 253 -25.15 -7.11 -3.16
CA ASP A 253 -25.66 -8.07 -2.16
C ASP A 253 -25.15 -9.49 -2.36
N LEU A 254 -24.61 -9.79 -3.54
CA LEU A 254 -24.04 -11.10 -3.86
C LEU A 254 -22.68 -11.34 -3.18
N TYR A 255 -21.93 -10.29 -2.96
CA TYR A 255 -20.58 -10.38 -2.38
C TYR A 255 -20.54 -9.91 -0.93
N CYS A 256 -21.11 -8.76 -0.63
CA CYS A 256 -21.24 -8.22 0.72
C CYS A 256 -22.57 -8.67 1.32
N THR A 257 -22.53 -9.71 2.12
CA THR A 257 -23.70 -10.25 2.85
C THR A 257 -23.69 -9.75 4.29
N ALA A 258 -24.77 -10.04 5.05
CA ALA A 258 -24.83 -9.73 6.47
C ALA A 258 -23.68 -10.39 7.28
N GLU A 259 -23.13 -11.51 6.80
CA GLU A 259 -21.99 -12.22 7.39
C GLU A 259 -20.65 -11.61 6.97
N ARG A 260 -20.62 -10.90 5.83
CA ARG A 260 -19.47 -10.18 5.29
C ARG A 260 -19.80 -8.70 5.23
N ALA A 261 -20.00 -8.11 6.39
CA ALA A 261 -20.35 -6.70 6.47
C ALA A 261 -19.27 -5.82 5.83
N ARG A 262 -19.70 -4.89 5.01
CA ARG A 262 -18.83 -3.89 4.39
C ARG A 262 -18.45 -2.83 5.43
N TRP A 263 -17.47 -3.14 6.28
CA TRP A 263 -17.02 -2.24 7.34
C TRP A 263 -16.47 -0.91 6.82
N ASN A 264 -15.82 -0.92 5.66
CA ASN A 264 -15.28 0.26 4.97
C ASN A 264 -16.37 1.23 4.48
N ALA A 265 -17.62 0.78 4.30
CA ALA A 265 -18.73 1.67 3.97
C ALA A 265 -18.83 2.86 4.95
N PHE A 266 -18.55 2.63 6.24
CA PHE A 266 -18.52 3.72 7.21
C PHE A 266 -17.52 4.81 6.83
N ALA A 267 -16.31 4.42 6.42
CA ALA A 267 -15.27 5.39 6.03
C ALA A 267 -15.69 6.17 4.77
N GLU A 268 -16.23 5.48 3.77
CA GLU A 268 -16.68 6.08 2.51
C GLU A 268 -17.87 7.03 2.71
N GLU A 269 -18.88 6.61 3.48
CA GLU A 269 -20.10 7.39 3.74
C GLU A 269 -19.84 8.65 4.58
N ASN A 270 -18.80 8.63 5.43
CA ASN A 270 -18.45 9.75 6.31
C ASN A 270 -17.31 10.62 5.72
N ALA A 271 -16.64 10.19 4.67
CA ALA A 271 -15.64 10.99 4.01
C ALA A 271 -16.26 12.16 3.22
N ALA A 272 -15.60 13.30 3.24
CA ALA A 272 -15.95 14.42 2.37
C ALA A 272 -15.61 14.14 0.90
N LYS A 273 -14.60 13.27 0.67
CA LYS A 273 -14.16 12.88 -0.67
C LYS A 273 -13.61 11.44 -0.67
N VAL A 274 -14.06 10.65 -1.64
CA VAL A 274 -13.49 9.33 -1.96
C VAL A 274 -12.82 9.42 -3.33
N TYR A 275 -11.60 8.92 -3.43
CA TYR A 275 -10.85 8.79 -4.68
C TYR A 275 -10.66 7.31 -5.01
N LYS A 276 -11.29 6.83 -6.06
CA LYS A 276 -11.16 5.46 -6.55
C LYS A 276 -10.06 5.37 -7.58
N SER A 277 -9.14 4.41 -7.44
CA SER A 277 -7.97 4.31 -8.31
C SER A 277 -8.32 4.16 -9.79
N TYR A 278 -9.46 3.54 -10.13
CA TYR A 278 -9.89 3.38 -11.52
C TYR A 278 -10.43 4.67 -12.18
N GLU A 279 -10.68 5.73 -11.41
CA GLU A 279 -11.10 7.03 -11.94
C GLU A 279 -9.92 7.82 -12.54
N GLY A 280 -8.70 7.31 -12.41
CA GLY A 280 -7.47 7.88 -12.92
C GLY A 280 -6.47 8.21 -11.81
N THR A 281 -5.26 8.54 -12.21
CA THR A 281 -4.23 9.02 -11.29
C THR A 281 -4.64 10.39 -10.75
N VAL A 282 -4.61 10.54 -9.43
CA VAL A 282 -5.04 11.77 -8.75
C VAL A 282 -3.90 12.36 -7.92
N GLU A 283 -3.80 13.69 -7.93
CA GLU A 283 -2.92 14.47 -7.07
C GLU A 283 -3.74 15.19 -6.00
N ILE A 284 -3.31 15.08 -4.76
CA ILE A 284 -3.95 15.69 -3.58
C ILE A 284 -2.93 16.59 -2.91
N GLU A 285 -3.23 17.88 -2.79
CA GLU A 285 -2.39 18.85 -2.07
C GLU A 285 -2.38 18.53 -0.57
N LEU A 286 -1.19 18.57 0.06
CA LEU A 286 -0.96 18.23 1.46
C LEU A 286 -0.73 19.44 2.36
#